data_6c401b47be4f2dce523cbf12bfc50ae3
#
_entry.id   6c401b47be4f2dce523cbf12bfc50ae3
#
_cell.length_a   1.000
_cell.length_b   1.000
_cell.length_c   1.000
_cell.angle_alpha   90.00
_cell.angle_beta   90.00
_cell.angle_gamma   90.00
#
_symmetry.space_group_name_H-M   'P 1'
#
loop_
_entity.id
_entity.type
_entity.pdbx_description
1 polymer ?
#
loop_
_entity_poly.entity_id
_entity_poly.type
_entity_poly.pdbx_seq_one_letter_code
_entity_poly.pdbx_strand_id
1 'polypeptide(L)'
;MGYINALTGLRGAAAFIVFVSHCSNWQMLPGALGNGFGQIGVMLFFILSGFLMGHLYLNKEFTAESIRLYLVSRVGRIFPLYIGLILLSTLISTTVYPAFHYYITDPNIVFRALFFIDAPFEFWTIPVEVQFYFVFIVFWFLHTRNTGLPLLGVFIAVTSVPSIMLFLKLGYVPAIFSSYSLPFFVGIATAINYSRISVSRFWKSIAAYCAIPSLIALFLNLPAIRADAGWVIADDFFVRTWADPLNWLVVYSIFFCAMLNVKSFSFLNTRPFVFLGEISFGFYLIHYPILKIVHSLNLPLSLQFLTSLGVITALAWLSYTYFEKPANRIIRRKFSVPRKVPTVRRLSFESV
;
A
#
# COMPACT_ATOMS: atom_id res chain seq x y z
N MET A 1 -11.29 1.65 -19.30
CA MET A 1 -11.54 1.35 -17.88
C MET A 1 -11.46 2.65 -17.11
N GLY A 2 -12.55 3.06 -16.46
CA GLY A 2 -12.59 4.28 -15.67
C GLY A 2 -11.68 4.17 -14.44
N TYR A 3 -11.00 5.25 -14.12
CA TYR A 3 -10.23 5.40 -12.90
C TYR A 3 -11.18 5.34 -11.70
N ILE A 4 -10.95 4.42 -10.77
CA ILE A 4 -11.82 4.29 -9.59
C ILE A 4 -11.32 5.25 -8.52
N ASN A 5 -11.87 6.46 -8.49
CA ASN A 5 -11.50 7.51 -7.53
C ASN A 5 -11.58 7.03 -6.08
N ALA A 6 -12.61 6.24 -5.75
CA ALA A 6 -12.75 5.68 -4.40
C ALA A 6 -11.54 4.87 -3.92
N LEU A 7 -10.87 4.11 -4.82
CA LEU A 7 -9.66 3.36 -4.44
C LEU A 7 -8.45 4.29 -4.25
N THR A 8 -8.38 5.39 -4.97
CA THR A 8 -7.36 6.42 -4.71
C THR A 8 -7.63 7.10 -3.38
N GLY A 9 -8.87 7.48 -3.11
CA GLY A 9 -9.25 8.03 -1.81
C GLY A 9 -9.02 7.05 -0.66
N LEU A 10 -9.26 5.75 -0.88
CA LEU A 10 -8.97 4.72 0.12
C LEU A 10 -7.46 4.63 0.43
N ARG A 11 -6.59 4.81 -0.59
CA ARG A 11 -5.14 4.92 -0.35
C ARG A 11 -4.79 6.14 0.49
N GLY A 12 -5.48 7.27 0.27
CA GLY A 12 -5.34 8.46 1.10
C GLY A 12 -5.78 8.22 2.54
N ALA A 13 -6.94 7.59 2.73
CA ALA A 13 -7.42 7.20 4.05
C ALA A 13 -6.47 6.23 4.76
N ALA A 14 -5.91 5.24 4.04
CA ALA A 14 -4.94 4.30 4.57
C ALA A 14 -3.65 4.99 5.07
N ALA A 15 -3.10 5.94 4.29
CA ALA A 15 -1.95 6.74 4.71
C ALA A 15 -2.28 7.61 5.93
N PHE A 16 -3.48 8.17 5.97
CA PHE A 16 -3.93 8.99 7.09
C PHE A 16 -4.12 8.17 8.38
N ILE A 17 -4.63 6.94 8.29
CA ILE A 17 -4.73 6.01 9.45
C ILE A 17 -3.33 5.74 10.03
N VAL A 18 -2.33 5.49 9.18
CA VAL A 18 -0.94 5.29 9.64
C VAL A 18 -0.42 6.54 10.36
N PHE A 19 -0.59 7.71 9.75
CA PHE A 19 -0.17 8.99 10.35
C PHE A 19 -0.84 9.24 11.70
N VAL A 20 -2.16 9.08 11.79
CA VAL A 20 -2.93 9.24 13.05
C VAL A 20 -2.43 8.29 14.13
N SER A 21 -2.15 7.04 13.78
CA SER A 21 -1.62 6.06 14.73
C SER A 21 -0.25 6.48 15.28
N HIS A 22 0.64 6.98 14.44
CA HIS A 22 1.93 7.47 14.89
C HIS A 22 1.82 8.78 15.69
N CYS A 23 0.92 9.71 15.32
CA CYS A 23 0.62 10.88 16.15
C CYS A 23 0.15 10.50 17.55
N SER A 24 -0.69 9.46 17.64
CA SER A 24 -1.16 8.94 18.94
C SER A 24 -0.03 8.32 19.77
N ASN A 25 0.90 7.60 19.14
CA ASN A 25 2.08 7.06 19.82
C ASN A 25 3.00 8.18 20.36
N TRP A 26 2.99 9.36 19.76
CA TRP A 26 3.68 10.58 20.21
C TRP A 26 2.81 11.47 21.12
N GLN A 27 1.68 10.95 21.61
CA GLN A 27 0.74 11.67 22.49
C GLN A 27 0.11 12.94 21.91
N MET A 28 0.29 13.20 20.61
CA MET A 28 -0.35 14.33 19.92
C MET A 28 -1.87 14.14 19.76
N LEU A 29 -2.34 12.90 19.86
CA LEU A 29 -3.73 12.45 19.82
C LEU A 29 -3.98 11.45 20.96
N PRO A 30 -5.27 11.17 21.30
CA PRO A 30 -5.62 10.17 22.30
C PRO A 30 -4.93 8.82 22.05
N GLY A 31 -4.37 8.20 23.08
CA GLY A 31 -3.60 6.94 23.00
C GLY A 31 -4.39 5.77 22.38
N ALA A 32 -5.72 5.85 22.37
CA ALA A 32 -6.60 4.86 21.75
C ALA A 32 -6.34 4.64 20.25
N LEU A 33 -5.84 5.64 19.55
CA LEU A 33 -5.56 5.60 18.11
C LEU A 33 -4.15 5.08 17.77
N GLY A 34 -3.33 4.80 18.79
CA GLY A 34 -1.94 4.30 18.67
C GLY A 34 -1.83 2.78 18.64
N ASN A 35 -0.75 2.27 19.24
CA ASN A 35 -0.52 0.85 19.55
C ASN A 35 -0.77 -0.14 18.40
N GLY A 36 -0.32 0.22 17.19
CA GLY A 36 -0.43 -0.64 16.01
C GLY A 36 -1.67 -0.44 15.15
N PHE A 37 -2.59 0.47 15.48
CA PHE A 37 -3.75 0.78 14.64
C PHE A 37 -3.36 1.15 13.20
N GLY A 38 -2.21 1.77 12.99
CA GLY A 38 -1.65 2.09 11.67
C GLY A 38 -1.47 0.89 10.74
N GLN A 39 -1.32 -0.32 11.28
CA GLN A 39 -1.17 -1.54 10.47
C GLN A 39 -2.43 -1.85 9.64
N ILE A 40 -3.61 -1.41 10.06
CA ILE A 40 -4.84 -1.47 9.24
C ILE A 40 -4.65 -0.71 7.93
N GLY A 41 -4.01 0.47 7.98
CA GLY A 41 -3.66 1.23 6.78
C GLY A 41 -2.68 0.48 5.88
N VAL A 42 -1.66 -0.17 6.46
CA VAL A 42 -0.70 -0.99 5.69
C VAL A 42 -1.38 -2.19 5.05
N MET A 43 -2.26 -2.90 5.77
CA MET A 43 -3.04 -4.01 5.22
C MET A 43 -3.90 -3.56 4.02
N LEU A 44 -4.55 -2.39 4.13
CA LEU A 44 -5.29 -1.79 3.02
C LEU A 44 -4.40 -1.50 1.81
N PHE A 45 -3.18 -0.98 2.00
CA PHE A 45 -2.23 -0.77 0.90
C PHE A 45 -1.88 -2.08 0.19
N PHE A 46 -1.62 -3.15 0.93
CA PHE A 46 -1.25 -4.44 0.36
C PHE A 46 -2.42 -5.10 -0.40
N ILE A 47 -3.65 -5.06 0.15
CA ILE A 47 -4.86 -5.53 -0.58
C ILE A 47 -5.06 -4.71 -1.86
N LEU A 48 -4.93 -3.38 -1.79
CA LEU A 48 -5.05 -2.50 -2.95
C LEU A 48 -3.99 -2.79 -4.01
N SER A 49 -2.73 -3.04 -3.61
CA SER A 49 -1.66 -3.42 -4.53
C SER A 49 -1.98 -4.74 -5.23
N GLY A 50 -2.40 -5.77 -4.48
CA GLY A 50 -2.82 -7.05 -5.04
C GLY A 50 -4.00 -6.91 -6.01
N PHE A 51 -5.04 -6.19 -5.61
CA PHE A 51 -6.21 -5.93 -6.45
C PHE A 51 -5.86 -5.17 -7.74
N LEU A 52 -5.10 -4.09 -7.64
CA LEU A 52 -4.72 -3.29 -8.81
C LEU A 52 -3.84 -4.07 -9.77
N MET A 53 -2.91 -4.89 -9.28
CA MET A 53 -2.10 -5.74 -10.16
C MET A 53 -2.97 -6.78 -10.86
N GLY A 54 -3.81 -7.50 -10.12
CA GLY A 54 -4.74 -8.47 -10.69
C GLY A 54 -5.67 -7.83 -11.72
N HIS A 55 -6.32 -6.73 -11.37
CA HIS A 55 -7.28 -6.04 -12.24
C HIS A 55 -6.67 -5.47 -13.53
N LEU A 56 -5.45 -4.94 -13.46
CA LEU A 56 -4.80 -4.28 -14.60
C LEU A 56 -4.09 -5.25 -15.54
N TYR A 57 -3.64 -6.41 -15.05
CA TYR A 57 -2.70 -7.26 -15.80
C TYR A 57 -3.16 -8.68 -16.05
N LEU A 58 -3.97 -9.33 -15.18
CA LEU A 58 -4.32 -10.75 -15.36
C LEU A 58 -5.07 -11.04 -16.68
N ASN A 59 -5.82 -10.06 -17.19
CA ASN A 59 -6.54 -10.18 -18.47
C ASN A 59 -5.69 -9.75 -19.68
N LYS A 60 -4.42 -9.40 -19.49
CA LYS A 60 -3.50 -9.08 -20.57
C LYS A 60 -2.68 -10.29 -20.97
N GLU A 61 -2.31 -10.37 -22.23
CA GLU A 61 -1.38 -11.38 -22.71
C GLU A 61 -0.03 -11.26 -21.99
N PHE A 62 0.52 -12.40 -21.60
CA PHE A 62 1.83 -12.48 -20.98
C PHE A 62 2.92 -12.46 -22.05
N THR A 63 3.33 -11.26 -22.42
CA THR A 63 4.38 -11.01 -23.42
C THR A 63 5.53 -10.22 -22.79
N ALA A 64 6.71 -10.28 -23.40
CA ALA A 64 7.86 -9.50 -22.97
C ALA A 64 7.55 -7.98 -22.93
N GLU A 65 6.73 -7.49 -23.86
CA GLU A 65 6.28 -6.09 -23.87
C GLU A 65 5.37 -5.77 -22.68
N SER A 66 4.39 -6.63 -22.39
CA SER A 66 3.48 -6.46 -21.25
C SER A 66 4.23 -6.49 -19.92
N ILE A 67 5.20 -7.40 -19.76
CA ILE A 67 6.06 -7.50 -18.57
C ILE A 67 6.90 -6.23 -18.44
N ARG A 68 7.51 -5.77 -19.53
CA ARG A 68 8.30 -4.53 -19.55
C ARG A 68 7.46 -3.32 -19.13
N LEU A 69 6.28 -3.14 -19.69
CA LEU A 69 5.36 -2.05 -19.34
C LEU A 69 4.93 -2.13 -17.86
N TYR A 70 4.69 -3.33 -17.36
CA TYR A 70 4.41 -3.59 -15.95
C TYR A 70 5.58 -3.11 -15.08
N LEU A 71 6.81 -3.63 -15.32
CA LEU A 71 7.99 -3.29 -14.54
C LEU A 71 8.30 -1.79 -14.60
N VAL A 72 8.30 -1.19 -15.78
CA VAL A 72 8.53 0.26 -15.95
C VAL A 72 7.54 1.08 -15.13
N SER A 73 6.28 0.66 -15.09
CA SER A 73 5.26 1.36 -14.32
C SER A 73 5.47 1.26 -12.80
N ARG A 74 6.02 0.15 -12.31
CA ARG A 74 6.29 -0.06 -10.87
C ARG A 74 7.58 0.62 -10.44
N VAL A 75 8.66 0.41 -11.22
CA VAL A 75 9.94 1.09 -11.00
C VAL A 75 9.76 2.61 -10.99
N GLY A 76 9.09 3.17 -11.99
CA GLY A 76 8.88 4.62 -12.08
C GLY A 76 8.05 5.20 -10.93
N ARG A 77 7.27 4.37 -10.24
CA ARG A 77 6.44 4.80 -9.11
C ARG A 77 7.19 4.76 -7.77
N ILE A 78 8.00 3.73 -7.53
CA ILE A 78 8.56 3.46 -6.20
C ILE A 78 10.02 3.89 -6.12
N PHE A 79 10.85 3.48 -7.09
CA PHE A 79 12.31 3.57 -6.98
C PHE A 79 12.84 5.00 -6.80
N PRO A 80 12.36 6.03 -7.56
CA PRO A 80 12.97 7.34 -7.45
C PRO A 80 12.92 7.90 -6.02
N LEU A 81 11.74 7.96 -5.42
CA LEU A 81 11.58 8.53 -4.08
C LEU A 81 12.20 7.64 -3.01
N TYR A 82 11.97 6.32 -3.08
CA TYR A 82 12.49 5.38 -2.08
C TYR A 82 14.03 5.41 -2.02
N ILE A 83 14.69 5.23 -3.17
CA ILE A 83 16.17 5.25 -3.23
C ILE A 83 16.69 6.62 -2.79
N GLY A 84 16.05 7.71 -3.27
CA GLY A 84 16.41 9.06 -2.85
C GLY A 84 16.34 9.26 -1.33
N LEU A 85 15.30 8.75 -0.68
CA LEU A 85 15.16 8.85 0.77
C LEU A 85 16.15 7.96 1.54
N ILE A 86 16.46 6.74 1.06
CA ILE A 86 17.51 5.90 1.68
C ILE A 86 18.85 6.62 1.63
N LEU A 87 19.25 7.12 0.46
CA LEU A 87 20.52 7.84 0.31
C LEU A 87 20.57 9.13 1.12
N LEU A 88 19.47 9.90 1.12
CA LEU A 88 19.36 11.13 1.92
C LEU A 88 19.44 10.82 3.42
N SER A 89 18.75 9.77 3.87
CA SER A 89 18.77 9.34 5.27
C SER A 89 20.17 8.91 5.70
N THR A 90 20.88 8.16 4.84
CA THR A 90 22.27 7.78 5.09
C THR A 90 23.17 9.02 5.16
N LEU A 91 23.04 9.96 4.22
CA LEU A 91 23.80 11.20 4.24
C LEU A 91 23.55 12.02 5.50
N ILE A 92 22.29 12.26 5.87
CA ILE A 92 21.94 13.01 7.07
C ILE A 92 22.49 12.31 8.33
N SER A 93 22.34 11.01 8.44
CA SER A 93 22.76 10.25 9.62
C SER A 93 24.29 10.22 9.79
N THR A 94 25.04 10.25 8.70
CA THR A 94 26.52 10.18 8.75
C THR A 94 27.18 11.53 8.88
N THR A 95 26.56 12.62 8.37
CA THR A 95 27.26 13.92 8.26
C THR A 95 26.62 15.04 9.06
N VAL A 96 25.30 15.04 9.24
CA VAL A 96 24.58 16.20 9.79
C VAL A 96 24.00 15.92 11.17
N TYR A 97 23.26 14.86 11.32
CA TYR A 97 22.48 14.59 12.53
C TYR A 97 22.39 13.09 12.85
N PRO A 98 23.31 12.54 13.66
CA PRO A 98 23.32 11.13 14.02
C PRO A 98 22.05 10.63 14.72
N ALA A 99 21.26 11.52 15.35
CA ALA A 99 19.97 11.17 15.97
C ALA A 99 18.77 11.28 15.03
N PHE A 100 19.00 11.37 13.71
CA PHE A 100 17.93 11.36 12.72
C PHE A 100 17.08 10.09 12.86
N HIS A 101 15.76 10.19 12.66
CA HIS A 101 14.88 9.05 12.89
C HIS A 101 15.24 7.87 11.98
N TYR A 102 15.45 8.14 10.70
CA TYR A 102 15.89 7.11 9.76
C TYR A 102 17.41 6.96 9.81
N TYR A 103 17.92 6.55 10.98
CA TYR A 103 19.35 6.34 11.19
C TYR A 103 19.85 5.12 10.41
N ILE A 104 20.48 5.35 9.28
CA ILE A 104 21.00 4.33 8.38
C ILE A 104 22.47 4.64 8.09
N THR A 105 23.39 4.04 8.86
CA THR A 105 24.83 4.26 8.72
C THR A 105 25.59 2.98 8.40
N ASP A 106 25.03 1.81 8.73
CA ASP A 106 25.62 0.51 8.41
C ASP A 106 25.51 0.24 6.90
N PRO A 107 26.64 0.06 6.17
CA PRO A 107 26.64 -0.27 4.75
C PRO A 107 25.82 -1.51 4.39
N ASN A 108 25.71 -2.51 5.29
CA ASN A 108 24.91 -3.69 5.06
C ASN A 108 23.41 -3.35 5.06
N ILE A 109 22.97 -2.48 5.96
CA ILE A 109 21.57 -2.01 6.00
C ILE A 109 21.26 -1.21 4.73
N VAL A 110 22.17 -0.30 4.32
CA VAL A 110 22.02 0.45 3.06
C VAL A 110 21.92 -0.50 1.86
N PHE A 111 22.83 -1.47 1.77
CA PHE A 111 22.81 -2.47 0.70
C PHE A 111 21.49 -3.24 0.67
N ARG A 112 21.06 -3.80 1.80
CA ARG A 112 19.82 -4.58 1.91
C ARG A 112 18.60 -3.74 1.51
N ALA A 113 18.54 -2.47 1.93
CA ALA A 113 17.48 -1.55 1.57
C ALA A 113 17.48 -1.22 0.07
N LEU A 114 18.64 -0.87 -0.51
CA LEU A 114 18.74 -0.54 -1.94
C LEU A 114 18.42 -1.73 -2.86
N PHE A 115 18.68 -2.96 -2.41
CA PHE A 115 18.35 -4.18 -3.15
C PHE A 115 16.99 -4.78 -2.76
N PHE A 116 16.19 -4.08 -1.97
CA PHE A 116 14.83 -4.50 -1.56
C PHE A 116 14.82 -5.87 -0.88
N ILE A 117 15.88 -6.23 -0.15
CA ILE A 117 15.93 -7.44 0.67
C ILE A 117 15.07 -7.22 1.91
N ASP A 118 15.37 -6.19 2.64
CA ASP A 118 14.58 -5.60 3.73
C ASP A 118 14.97 -4.12 3.92
N ALA A 119 14.25 -3.42 4.80
CA ALA A 119 14.59 -2.05 5.16
C ALA A 119 14.15 -1.74 6.59
N PRO A 120 14.88 -0.86 7.28
CA PRO A 120 14.54 -0.47 8.66
C PRO A 120 13.39 0.52 8.69
N PHE A 121 12.83 0.71 9.89
CA PHE A 121 11.79 1.68 10.19
C PHE A 121 10.57 1.53 9.27
N GLU A 122 9.88 2.59 8.96
CA GLU A 122 8.69 2.61 8.09
C GLU A 122 8.99 2.22 6.63
N PHE A 123 10.25 2.16 6.24
CA PHE A 123 10.66 1.70 4.91
C PHE A 123 10.40 0.20 4.67
N TRP A 124 10.18 -0.61 5.72
CA TRP A 124 10.03 -2.07 5.62
C TRP A 124 8.95 -2.53 4.64
N THR A 125 7.90 -1.74 4.45
CA THR A 125 6.79 -2.07 3.54
C THR A 125 7.18 -2.07 2.07
N ILE A 126 8.23 -1.32 1.70
CA ILE A 126 8.64 -1.15 0.30
C ILE A 126 9.35 -2.38 -0.26
N PRO A 127 10.35 -2.99 0.43
CA PRO A 127 10.87 -4.30 0.03
C PRO A 127 9.77 -5.36 -0.12
N VAL A 128 8.83 -5.44 0.82
CA VAL A 128 7.69 -6.36 0.77
C VAL A 128 6.86 -6.14 -0.51
N GLU A 129 6.53 -4.90 -0.84
CA GLU A 129 5.76 -4.57 -2.06
C GLU A 129 6.56 -4.86 -3.34
N VAL A 130 7.88 -4.58 -3.36
CA VAL A 130 8.72 -4.87 -4.53
C VAL A 130 8.90 -6.39 -4.72
N GLN A 131 9.11 -7.15 -3.65
CA GLN A 131 9.15 -8.61 -3.70
C GLN A 131 7.82 -9.18 -4.23
N PHE A 132 6.67 -8.62 -3.80
CA PHE A 132 5.37 -8.96 -4.38
C PHE A 132 5.32 -8.72 -5.88
N TYR A 133 5.90 -7.65 -6.41
CA TYR A 133 5.89 -7.40 -7.86
C TYR A 133 6.58 -8.49 -8.67
N PHE A 134 7.66 -9.09 -8.15
CA PHE A 134 8.30 -10.23 -8.80
C PHE A 134 7.46 -11.51 -8.68
N VAL A 135 6.90 -11.78 -7.51
CA VAL A 135 6.01 -12.92 -7.30
C VAL A 135 4.76 -12.80 -8.19
N PHE A 136 4.23 -11.60 -8.37
CA PHE A 136 3.09 -11.37 -9.25
C PHE A 136 3.38 -11.71 -10.72
N ILE A 137 4.59 -11.49 -11.23
CA ILE A 137 4.96 -11.89 -12.60
C ILE A 137 4.86 -13.41 -12.74
N VAL A 138 5.36 -14.17 -11.75
CA VAL A 138 5.27 -15.64 -11.75
C VAL A 138 3.81 -16.08 -11.67
N PHE A 139 3.02 -15.46 -10.80
CA PHE A 139 1.59 -15.73 -10.69
C PHE A 139 0.86 -15.42 -12.01
N TRP A 140 1.13 -14.28 -12.64
CA TRP A 140 0.53 -13.90 -13.91
C TRP A 140 0.87 -14.90 -15.03
N PHE A 141 2.13 -15.32 -15.14
CA PHE A 141 2.54 -16.36 -16.09
C PHE A 141 1.77 -17.67 -15.91
N LEU A 142 1.69 -18.17 -14.68
CA LEU A 142 0.99 -19.41 -14.38
C LEU A 142 -0.53 -19.26 -14.56
N HIS A 143 -1.08 -18.09 -14.27
CA HIS A 143 -2.50 -17.80 -14.46
C HIS A 143 -2.91 -17.86 -15.93
N THR A 144 -2.04 -17.48 -16.89
CA THR A 144 -2.33 -17.61 -18.32
C THR A 144 -2.40 -19.06 -18.78
N ARG A 145 -1.85 -20.01 -18.04
CA ARG A 145 -1.81 -21.44 -18.38
C ARG A 145 -2.82 -22.26 -17.59
N ASN A 146 -3.17 -21.83 -16.40
CA ASN A 146 -4.11 -22.55 -15.53
C ASN A 146 -4.90 -21.52 -14.72
N THR A 147 -6.11 -21.24 -15.15
CA THR A 147 -6.95 -20.21 -14.55
C THR A 147 -7.63 -20.74 -13.28
N GLY A 148 -7.58 -19.98 -12.19
CA GLY A 148 -8.50 -20.14 -11.09
C GLY A 148 -7.94 -20.00 -9.69
N LEU A 149 -8.86 -20.08 -8.73
CA LEU A 149 -8.63 -20.04 -7.29
C LEU A 149 -7.65 -21.12 -6.76
N PRO A 150 -7.58 -22.36 -7.35
CA PRO A 150 -6.60 -23.36 -6.91
C PRO A 150 -5.15 -22.88 -7.01
N LEU A 151 -4.79 -22.19 -8.09
CA LEU A 151 -3.44 -21.63 -8.24
C LEU A 151 -3.14 -20.62 -7.12
N LEU A 152 -4.11 -19.77 -6.80
CA LEU A 152 -3.98 -18.80 -5.72
C LEU A 152 -3.78 -19.48 -4.35
N GLY A 153 -4.52 -20.56 -4.10
CA GLY A 153 -4.37 -21.38 -2.89
C GLY A 153 -2.95 -21.94 -2.76
N VAL A 154 -2.37 -22.44 -3.85
CA VAL A 154 -0.98 -22.92 -3.88
C VAL A 154 -0.02 -21.80 -3.55
N PHE A 155 -0.18 -20.60 -4.14
CA PHE A 155 0.69 -19.46 -3.83
C PHE A 155 0.58 -19.02 -2.37
N ILE A 156 -0.63 -18.96 -1.80
CA ILE A 156 -0.83 -18.67 -0.38
C ILE A 156 -0.11 -19.72 0.48
N ALA A 157 -0.30 -21.00 0.21
CA ALA A 157 0.35 -22.07 0.98
C ALA A 157 1.88 -21.97 0.90
N VAL A 158 2.44 -21.88 -0.31
CA VAL A 158 3.90 -21.82 -0.54
C VAL A 158 4.56 -20.60 0.11
N THR A 159 3.86 -19.46 0.18
CA THR A 159 4.41 -18.25 0.77
C THR A 159 4.15 -18.15 2.28
N SER A 160 2.99 -18.58 2.76
CA SER A 160 2.61 -18.40 4.18
C SER A 160 3.17 -19.50 5.10
N VAL A 161 3.29 -20.73 4.62
CA VAL A 161 3.83 -21.85 5.44
C VAL A 161 5.27 -21.58 5.90
N PRO A 162 6.21 -21.16 5.03
CA PRO A 162 7.57 -20.83 5.48
C PRO A 162 7.59 -19.71 6.54
N SER A 163 6.69 -18.73 6.42
CA SER A 163 6.60 -17.62 7.40
C SER A 163 6.11 -18.07 8.75
N ILE A 164 5.11 -18.96 8.78
CA ILE A 164 4.63 -19.58 10.01
C ILE A 164 5.77 -20.40 10.67
N MET A 165 6.46 -21.22 9.88
CA MET A 165 7.60 -22.00 10.37
C MET A 165 8.73 -21.12 10.91
N LEU A 166 9.00 -20.00 10.23
CA LEU A 166 10.02 -19.05 10.64
C LEU A 166 9.63 -18.33 11.94
N PHE A 167 8.37 -17.95 12.08
CA PHE A 167 7.83 -17.40 13.32
C PHE A 167 7.96 -18.38 14.49
N LEU A 168 7.58 -19.63 14.29
CA LEU A 168 7.69 -20.69 15.32
C LEU A 168 9.15 -20.93 15.73
N LYS A 169 10.11 -20.76 14.81
CA LYS A 169 11.54 -20.96 15.08
C LYS A 169 12.20 -19.75 15.71
N LEU A 170 11.88 -18.54 15.27
CA LEU A 170 12.58 -17.30 15.64
C LEU A 170 11.85 -16.50 16.71
N GLY A 171 10.56 -16.76 16.95
CA GLY A 171 9.72 -15.95 17.84
C GLY A 171 9.36 -14.57 17.30
N TYR A 172 9.75 -14.23 16.05
CA TYR A 172 9.38 -12.99 15.38
C TYR A 172 9.15 -13.20 13.89
N VAL A 173 8.45 -12.25 13.26
CA VAL A 173 8.13 -12.30 11.83
C VAL A 173 9.00 -11.31 11.08
N PRO A 174 9.90 -11.77 10.20
CA PRO A 174 10.72 -10.86 9.40
C PRO A 174 9.88 -10.08 8.39
N ALA A 175 10.31 -8.85 8.10
CA ALA A 175 9.65 -7.93 7.17
C ALA A 175 9.94 -8.29 5.69
N ILE A 176 9.57 -9.50 5.30
CA ILE A 176 9.70 -10.03 3.92
C ILE A 176 8.32 -10.36 3.37
N PHE A 177 8.21 -10.44 2.04
CA PHE A 177 6.93 -10.68 1.35
C PHE A 177 6.18 -11.91 1.88
N SER A 178 6.86 -13.02 2.12
CA SER A 178 6.19 -14.26 2.57
C SER A 178 5.39 -14.05 3.86
N SER A 179 5.88 -13.21 4.78
CA SER A 179 5.23 -12.90 6.04
C SER A 179 3.95 -12.07 5.89
N TYR A 180 3.88 -11.27 4.82
CA TYR A 180 2.80 -10.31 4.56
C TYR A 180 2.08 -10.58 3.23
N SER A 181 2.22 -11.79 2.67
CA SER A 181 1.70 -12.14 1.34
C SER A 181 0.19 -12.20 1.24
N LEU A 182 -0.49 -12.60 2.31
CA LEU A 182 -1.93 -12.87 2.31
C LEU A 182 -2.79 -11.68 1.84
N PRO A 183 -2.59 -10.43 2.27
CA PRO A 183 -3.37 -9.29 1.78
C PRO A 183 -3.27 -9.10 0.27
N PHE A 184 -2.09 -9.27 -0.32
CA PHE A 184 -1.92 -9.17 -1.76
C PHE A 184 -2.73 -10.23 -2.50
N PHE A 185 -2.71 -11.48 -2.01
CA PHE A 185 -3.47 -12.56 -2.64
C PHE A 185 -4.97 -12.40 -2.47
N VAL A 186 -5.45 -11.89 -1.33
CA VAL A 186 -6.86 -11.50 -1.15
C VAL A 186 -7.27 -10.43 -2.16
N GLY A 187 -6.41 -9.45 -2.40
CA GLY A 187 -6.61 -8.45 -3.46
C GLY A 187 -6.68 -9.07 -4.85
N ILE A 188 -5.77 -9.99 -5.20
CA ILE A 188 -5.78 -10.71 -6.47
C ILE A 188 -7.05 -11.57 -6.62
N ALA A 189 -7.46 -12.31 -5.58
CA ALA A 189 -8.70 -13.11 -5.58
C ALA A 189 -9.93 -12.24 -5.90
N THR A 190 -9.99 -11.07 -5.29
CA THR A 190 -11.06 -10.11 -5.55
C THR A 190 -10.99 -9.58 -7.00
N ALA A 191 -9.80 -9.32 -7.53
CA ALA A 191 -9.61 -8.87 -8.91
C ALA A 191 -10.05 -9.91 -9.94
N ILE A 192 -9.75 -11.20 -9.73
CA ILE A 192 -10.19 -12.30 -10.59
C ILE A 192 -11.72 -12.33 -10.68
N ASN A 193 -12.42 -12.09 -9.58
CA ASN A 193 -13.88 -12.14 -9.51
C ASN A 193 -14.54 -10.76 -9.73
N TYR A 194 -13.78 -9.69 -9.95
CA TYR A 194 -14.29 -8.33 -9.97
C TYR A 194 -15.40 -8.10 -11.01
N SER A 195 -15.27 -8.67 -12.21
CA SER A 195 -16.28 -8.54 -13.26
C SER A 195 -17.65 -9.10 -12.84
N ARG A 196 -17.65 -10.22 -12.13
CA ARG A 196 -18.89 -10.85 -11.58
C ARG A 196 -19.44 -10.05 -10.39
N ILE A 197 -18.55 -9.66 -9.48
CA ILE A 197 -18.91 -8.92 -8.26
C ILE A 197 -19.50 -7.55 -8.60
N SER A 198 -18.86 -6.80 -9.49
CA SER A 198 -19.20 -5.40 -9.80
C SER A 198 -20.53 -5.22 -10.52
N VAL A 199 -21.04 -6.23 -11.23
CA VAL A 199 -22.34 -6.19 -11.90
C VAL A 199 -23.46 -6.78 -11.04
N SER A 200 -23.13 -7.58 -10.03
CA SER A 200 -24.10 -8.31 -9.18
C SER A 200 -24.83 -7.36 -8.23
N ARG A 201 -26.16 -7.37 -8.29
CA ARG A 201 -27.01 -6.65 -7.32
C ARG A 201 -26.83 -7.20 -5.90
N PHE A 202 -26.66 -8.50 -5.76
CA PHE A 202 -26.45 -9.18 -4.47
C PHE A 202 -25.21 -8.63 -3.76
N TRP A 203 -24.04 -8.59 -4.43
CA TRP A 203 -22.81 -8.09 -3.83
C TRP A 203 -22.86 -6.59 -3.52
N LYS A 204 -23.51 -5.79 -4.38
CA LYS A 204 -23.75 -4.35 -4.13
C LYS A 204 -24.63 -4.13 -2.91
N SER A 205 -25.66 -4.95 -2.73
CA SER A 205 -26.54 -4.87 -1.55
C SER A 205 -25.77 -5.26 -0.29
N ILE A 206 -25.02 -6.37 -0.30
CA ILE A 206 -24.17 -6.75 0.83
C ILE A 206 -23.22 -5.60 1.19
N ALA A 207 -22.49 -5.05 0.22
CA ALA A 207 -21.58 -3.95 0.47
C ALA A 207 -22.30 -2.71 1.06
N ALA A 208 -23.50 -2.40 0.56
CA ALA A 208 -24.28 -1.28 1.08
C ALA A 208 -24.71 -1.50 2.55
N TYR A 209 -25.14 -2.70 2.90
CA TYR A 209 -25.49 -3.05 4.28
C TYR A 209 -24.29 -3.13 5.21
N CYS A 210 -23.15 -3.63 4.73
CA CYS A 210 -21.92 -3.75 5.51
C CYS A 210 -21.18 -2.40 5.68
N ALA A 211 -21.52 -1.37 4.90
CA ALA A 211 -20.74 -0.13 4.84
C ALA A 211 -20.69 0.60 6.20
N ILE A 212 -21.82 0.86 6.83
CA ILE A 212 -21.87 1.51 8.15
C ILE A 212 -21.32 0.59 9.24
N PRO A 213 -21.72 -0.71 9.32
CA PRO A 213 -21.11 -1.64 10.25
C PRO A 213 -19.60 -1.73 10.15
N SER A 214 -19.01 -1.67 8.94
CA SER A 214 -17.55 -1.72 8.79
C SER A 214 -16.84 -0.48 9.35
N LEU A 215 -17.44 0.70 9.26
CA LEU A 215 -16.91 1.92 9.86
C LEU A 215 -17.04 1.89 11.40
N ILE A 216 -18.16 1.38 11.91
CA ILE A 216 -18.32 1.14 13.36
C ILE A 216 -17.31 0.12 13.85
N ALA A 217 -17.16 -0.99 13.11
CA ALA A 217 -16.19 -2.03 13.45
C ALA A 217 -14.76 -1.52 13.42
N LEU A 218 -14.41 -0.61 12.50
CA LEU A 218 -13.10 0.06 12.51
C LEU A 218 -12.87 0.82 13.81
N PHE A 219 -13.88 1.55 14.29
CA PHE A 219 -13.78 2.27 15.56
C PHE A 219 -13.69 1.32 16.75
N LEU A 220 -14.56 0.30 16.83
CA LEU A 220 -14.52 -0.70 17.90
C LEU A 220 -13.23 -1.55 17.88
N ASN A 221 -12.55 -1.60 16.76
CA ASN A 221 -11.28 -2.31 16.59
C ASN A 221 -10.04 -1.48 17.01
N LEU A 222 -10.25 -0.29 17.58
CA LEU A 222 -9.14 0.47 18.16
C LEU A 222 -8.46 -0.34 19.28
N PRO A 223 -7.12 -0.39 19.32
CA PRO A 223 -6.38 -1.23 20.28
C PRO A 223 -6.76 -1.00 21.73
N ALA A 224 -7.00 0.25 22.14
CA ALA A 224 -7.42 0.54 23.51
C ALA A 224 -8.81 0.00 23.82
N ILE A 225 -9.80 0.19 22.91
CA ILE A 225 -11.17 -0.33 23.10
C ILE A 225 -11.15 -1.85 23.22
N ARG A 226 -10.34 -2.52 22.41
CA ARG A 226 -10.19 -3.98 22.45
C ARG A 226 -9.51 -4.47 23.73
N ALA A 227 -8.49 -3.75 24.20
CA ALA A 227 -7.82 -4.05 25.46
C ALA A 227 -8.78 -3.91 26.63
N ASP A 228 -9.54 -2.83 26.71
CA ASP A 228 -10.52 -2.56 27.76
C ASP A 228 -11.66 -3.60 27.75
N ALA A 229 -12.05 -4.08 26.55
CA ALA A 229 -13.06 -5.13 26.40
C ALA A 229 -12.52 -6.56 26.64
N GLY A 230 -11.23 -6.74 26.87
CA GLY A 230 -10.62 -8.06 27.00
C GLY A 230 -10.55 -8.87 25.68
N TRP A 231 -10.65 -8.20 24.53
CA TRP A 231 -10.66 -8.83 23.19
C TRP A 231 -9.27 -8.91 22.55
N VAL A 232 -8.23 -8.92 23.34
CA VAL A 232 -6.85 -9.07 22.86
C VAL A 232 -6.54 -10.55 22.73
N ILE A 233 -6.23 -11.00 21.51
CA ILE A 233 -6.01 -12.41 21.18
C ILE A 233 -4.64 -12.89 21.65
N ALA A 234 -3.63 -11.99 21.61
CA ALA A 234 -2.25 -12.31 21.98
C ALA A 234 -1.47 -11.05 22.34
N ASP A 235 -0.44 -11.20 23.16
CA ASP A 235 0.49 -10.10 23.49
C ASP A 235 1.45 -9.79 22.34
N ASP A 236 1.74 -10.78 21.50
CA ASP A 236 2.58 -10.59 20.31
C ASP A 236 1.94 -9.63 19.30
N PHE A 237 2.70 -8.60 18.94
CA PHE A 237 2.25 -7.53 18.05
C PHE A 237 1.83 -8.05 16.65
N PHE A 238 2.57 -9.00 16.09
CA PHE A 238 2.26 -9.55 14.79
C PHE A 238 0.96 -10.35 14.83
N VAL A 239 0.83 -11.27 15.79
CA VAL A 239 -0.36 -12.10 15.95
C VAL A 239 -1.59 -11.23 16.19
N ARG A 240 -1.47 -10.25 17.07
CA ARG A 240 -2.55 -9.31 17.40
C ARG A 240 -3.03 -8.49 16.21
N THR A 241 -2.13 -8.16 15.28
CA THR A 241 -2.44 -7.25 14.17
C THR A 241 -2.73 -8.01 12.87
N TRP A 242 -1.83 -8.95 12.49
CA TRP A 242 -1.83 -9.57 11.16
C TRP A 242 -2.52 -10.95 11.12
N ALA A 243 -2.56 -11.66 12.23
CA ALA A 243 -3.26 -12.96 12.33
C ALA A 243 -4.69 -12.82 12.88
N ASP A 244 -5.10 -11.64 13.34
CA ASP A 244 -6.39 -11.40 13.96
C ASP A 244 -7.54 -11.40 12.92
N PRO A 245 -8.52 -12.32 13.01
CA PRO A 245 -9.65 -12.38 12.10
C PRO A 245 -10.51 -11.12 12.07
N LEU A 246 -10.62 -10.39 13.19
CA LEU A 246 -11.40 -9.14 13.25
C LEU A 246 -10.76 -8.04 12.43
N ASN A 247 -9.43 -7.90 12.49
CA ASN A 247 -8.70 -6.97 11.63
C ASN A 247 -8.95 -7.28 10.16
N TRP A 248 -8.90 -8.55 9.78
CA TRP A 248 -9.17 -8.99 8.42
C TRP A 248 -10.60 -8.66 7.96
N LEU A 249 -11.59 -8.94 8.83
CA LEU A 249 -12.98 -8.63 8.53
C LEU A 249 -13.19 -7.12 8.30
N VAL A 250 -12.63 -6.28 9.17
CA VAL A 250 -12.73 -4.81 9.08
C VAL A 250 -12.04 -4.31 7.81
N VAL A 251 -10.79 -4.69 7.60
CA VAL A 251 -9.98 -4.23 6.46
C VAL A 251 -10.60 -4.65 5.13
N TYR A 252 -11.00 -5.92 5.02
CA TYR A 252 -11.62 -6.42 3.79
C TYR A 252 -12.98 -5.80 3.52
N SER A 253 -13.81 -5.61 4.55
CA SER A 253 -15.12 -4.96 4.40
C SER A 253 -14.98 -3.51 3.92
N ILE A 254 -14.05 -2.75 4.49
CA ILE A 254 -13.76 -1.36 4.06
C ILE A 254 -13.28 -1.34 2.60
N PHE A 255 -12.32 -2.22 2.25
CA PHE A 255 -11.83 -2.34 0.89
C PHE A 255 -12.96 -2.71 -0.08
N PHE A 256 -13.79 -3.69 0.26
CA PHE A 256 -14.87 -4.19 -0.57
C PHE A 256 -15.94 -3.11 -0.81
N CYS A 257 -16.33 -2.36 0.23
CA CYS A 257 -17.27 -1.23 0.12
C CYS A 257 -16.71 -0.11 -0.75
N ALA A 258 -15.44 0.24 -0.59
CA ALA A 258 -14.77 1.25 -1.41
C ALA A 258 -14.62 0.81 -2.87
N MET A 259 -14.26 -0.44 -3.11
CA MET A 259 -14.12 -1.03 -4.46
C MET A 259 -15.46 -1.00 -5.22
N LEU A 260 -16.57 -1.28 -4.56
CA LEU A 260 -17.91 -1.20 -5.14
C LEU A 260 -18.49 0.23 -5.14
N ASN A 261 -17.75 1.18 -4.61
CA ASN A 261 -18.12 2.60 -4.56
C ASN A 261 -19.53 2.83 -3.99
N VAL A 262 -19.84 2.15 -2.88
CA VAL A 262 -21.16 2.29 -2.23
C VAL A 262 -21.37 3.70 -1.69
N LYS A 263 -22.63 4.17 -1.64
CA LYS A 263 -22.98 5.55 -1.29
C LYS A 263 -22.37 6.02 0.03
N SER A 264 -22.34 5.18 1.06
CA SER A 264 -21.75 5.49 2.37
C SER A 264 -20.23 5.72 2.33
N PHE A 265 -19.56 5.25 1.27
CA PHE A 265 -18.13 5.45 1.03
C PHE A 265 -17.83 6.52 -0.03
N SER A 266 -18.85 7.26 -0.49
CA SER A 266 -18.70 8.32 -1.51
C SER A 266 -17.76 9.45 -1.07
N PHE A 267 -17.54 9.64 0.24
CA PHE A 267 -16.56 10.58 0.76
C PHE A 267 -15.13 10.31 0.26
N LEU A 268 -14.79 9.06 -0.06
CA LEU A 268 -13.51 8.69 -0.64
C LEU A 268 -13.30 9.29 -2.05
N ASN A 269 -14.38 9.66 -2.75
CA ASN A 269 -14.29 10.32 -4.06
C ASN A 269 -14.09 11.83 -3.96
N THR A 270 -14.13 12.41 -2.75
CA THR A 270 -13.96 13.85 -2.57
C THR A 270 -12.53 14.30 -2.82
N ARG A 271 -12.36 15.55 -3.23
CA ARG A 271 -11.06 16.11 -3.57
C ARG A 271 -9.98 15.90 -2.49
N PRO A 272 -10.25 16.10 -1.18
CA PRO A 272 -9.23 15.89 -0.15
C PRO A 272 -8.72 14.46 -0.09
N PHE A 273 -9.62 13.45 -0.14
CA PHE A 273 -9.22 12.05 -0.07
C PHE A 273 -8.48 11.59 -1.32
N VAL A 274 -8.93 12.00 -2.50
CA VAL A 274 -8.27 11.69 -3.78
C VAL A 274 -6.89 12.35 -3.83
N PHE A 275 -6.79 13.63 -3.44
CA PHE A 275 -5.51 14.34 -3.34
C PHE A 275 -4.53 13.63 -2.40
N LEU A 276 -4.98 13.29 -1.18
CA LEU A 276 -4.15 12.56 -0.23
C LEU A 276 -3.74 11.19 -0.78
N GLY A 277 -4.61 10.53 -1.55
CA GLY A 277 -4.30 9.28 -2.24
C GLY A 277 -3.25 9.41 -3.34
N GLU A 278 -3.22 10.53 -4.05
CA GLU A 278 -2.19 10.82 -5.06
C GLU A 278 -0.80 10.99 -4.43
N ILE A 279 -0.72 11.73 -3.33
CA ILE A 279 0.53 11.99 -2.60
C ILE A 279 0.87 10.95 -1.53
N SER A 280 0.03 9.90 -1.37
CA SER A 280 0.09 8.95 -0.25
C SER A 280 1.44 8.24 -0.10
N PHE A 281 2.18 8.05 -1.18
CA PHE A 281 3.48 7.39 -1.16
C PHE A 281 4.54 8.26 -0.47
N GLY A 282 4.72 9.50 -0.91
CA GLY A 282 5.59 10.45 -0.24
C GLY A 282 5.12 10.74 1.19
N PHE A 283 3.81 10.94 1.39
CA PHE A 283 3.22 11.16 2.71
C PHE A 283 3.58 10.03 3.70
N TYR A 284 3.45 8.76 3.26
CA TYR A 284 3.83 7.61 4.07
C TYR A 284 5.32 7.55 4.38
N LEU A 285 6.20 7.84 3.41
CA LEU A 285 7.64 7.69 3.62
C LEU A 285 8.28 8.81 4.46
N ILE A 286 7.68 10.01 4.49
CA ILE A 286 8.28 11.16 5.17
C ILE A 286 7.61 11.52 6.51
N HIS A 287 6.45 10.91 6.83
CA HIS A 287 5.67 11.36 7.99
C HIS A 287 6.42 11.22 9.31
N TYR A 288 7.10 10.12 9.54
CA TYR A 288 7.67 9.83 10.86
C TYR A 288 8.85 10.75 11.23
N PRO A 289 9.85 11.00 10.35
CA PRO A 289 10.88 11.98 10.64
C PRO A 289 10.32 13.37 10.95
N ILE A 290 9.29 13.80 10.22
CA ILE A 290 8.66 15.11 10.47
C ILE A 290 7.94 15.13 11.81
N LEU A 291 7.22 14.05 12.17
CA LEU A 291 6.61 13.92 13.50
C LEU A 291 7.66 14.09 14.60
N LYS A 292 8.81 13.43 14.48
CA LYS A 292 9.90 13.54 15.47
C LYS A 292 10.46 14.96 15.57
N ILE A 293 10.67 15.62 14.42
CA ILE A 293 11.15 17.01 14.38
C ILE A 293 10.12 17.94 15.00
N VAL A 294 8.84 17.85 14.63
CA VAL A 294 7.81 18.74 15.19
C VAL A 294 7.62 18.50 16.69
N HIS A 295 7.71 17.25 17.14
CA HIS A 295 7.63 16.93 18.57
C HIS A 295 8.76 17.58 19.38
N SER A 296 9.98 17.64 18.82
CA SER A 296 11.12 18.31 19.49
C SER A 296 10.99 19.82 19.62
N LEU A 297 10.04 20.46 18.92
CA LEU A 297 9.77 21.89 19.03
C LEU A 297 9.00 22.29 20.30
N ASN A 298 8.56 21.31 21.11
CA ASN A 298 7.81 21.52 22.36
C ASN A 298 6.57 22.41 22.23
N LEU A 299 5.91 22.38 21.07
CA LEU A 299 4.64 23.08 20.83
C LEU A 299 3.50 22.40 21.60
N PRO A 300 2.37 23.10 21.85
CA PRO A 300 1.15 22.43 22.33
C PRO A 300 0.76 21.24 21.45
N LEU A 301 0.31 20.13 22.05
CA LEU A 301 0.06 18.87 21.32
C LEU A 301 -0.87 19.00 20.11
N SER A 302 -1.95 19.78 20.26
CA SER A 302 -2.85 20.08 19.14
C SER A 302 -2.16 20.82 17.98
N LEU A 303 -1.26 21.73 18.31
CA LEU A 303 -0.47 22.47 17.31
C LEU A 303 0.59 21.56 16.68
N GLN A 304 1.19 20.64 17.44
CA GLN A 304 2.09 19.62 16.88
C GLN A 304 1.38 18.77 15.82
N PHE A 305 0.15 18.30 16.10
CA PHE A 305 -0.64 17.54 15.13
C PHE A 305 -0.91 18.33 13.86
N LEU A 306 -1.42 19.55 13.97
CA LEU A 306 -1.76 20.39 12.82
C LEU A 306 -0.53 20.78 12.01
N THR A 307 0.56 21.14 12.68
CA THR A 307 1.86 21.49 12.04
C THR A 307 2.41 20.27 11.30
N SER A 308 2.43 19.10 11.95
CA SER A 308 2.89 17.86 11.30
C SER A 308 2.06 17.54 10.06
N LEU A 309 0.73 17.57 10.17
CA LEU A 309 -0.16 17.32 9.03
C LEU A 309 0.10 18.30 7.88
N GLY A 310 0.21 19.60 8.18
CA GLY A 310 0.47 20.64 7.18
C GLY A 310 1.83 20.45 6.49
N VAL A 311 2.90 20.29 7.27
CA VAL A 311 4.26 20.14 6.75
C VAL A 311 4.41 18.85 5.93
N ILE A 312 3.92 17.71 6.43
CA ILE A 312 4.00 16.44 5.72
C ILE A 312 3.21 16.52 4.41
N THR A 313 2.00 17.09 4.45
CA THR A 313 1.17 17.25 3.25
C THR A 313 1.85 18.13 2.20
N ALA A 314 2.43 19.25 2.63
CA ALA A 314 3.15 20.17 1.74
C ALA A 314 4.39 19.49 1.12
N LEU A 315 5.22 18.82 1.93
CA LEU A 315 6.41 18.11 1.45
C LEU A 315 6.06 16.94 0.54
N ALA A 316 5.03 16.16 0.86
CA ALA A 316 4.55 15.07 0.01
C ALA A 316 4.02 15.60 -1.33
N TRP A 317 3.30 16.71 -1.33
CA TRP A 317 2.83 17.36 -2.55
C TRP A 317 3.98 17.90 -3.39
N LEU A 318 4.96 18.54 -2.78
CA LEU A 318 6.18 19.01 -3.47
C LEU A 318 6.95 17.84 -4.08
N SER A 319 7.17 16.77 -3.31
CA SER A 319 7.81 15.54 -3.78
C SER A 319 7.05 14.93 -4.96
N TYR A 320 5.73 14.78 -4.83
CA TYR A 320 4.90 14.22 -5.89
C TYR A 320 4.96 15.05 -7.17
N THR A 321 4.85 16.38 -7.05
CA THR A 321 4.73 17.28 -8.19
C THR A 321 6.06 17.47 -8.92
N TYR A 322 7.14 17.67 -8.17
CA TYR A 322 8.42 18.07 -8.73
C TYR A 322 9.46 16.95 -8.84
N PHE A 323 9.23 15.82 -8.16
CA PHE A 323 10.15 14.69 -8.19
C PHE A 323 9.51 13.39 -8.69
N GLU A 324 8.50 12.86 -8.01
CA GLU A 324 7.93 11.54 -8.34
C GLU A 324 7.27 11.51 -9.73
N LYS A 325 6.38 12.47 -10.00
CA LYS A 325 5.64 12.55 -11.26
C LYS A 325 6.54 12.81 -12.48
N PRO A 326 7.52 13.74 -12.43
CA PRO A 326 8.52 13.91 -13.49
C PRO A 326 9.40 12.67 -13.68
N ALA A 327 9.95 12.08 -12.60
CA ALA A 327 10.78 10.90 -12.68
C ALA A 327 10.03 9.70 -13.32
N ASN A 328 8.78 9.45 -12.88
CA ASN A 328 7.93 8.42 -13.47
C ASN A 328 7.69 8.67 -14.96
N ARG A 329 7.45 9.94 -15.37
CA ARG A 329 7.25 10.29 -16.78
C ARG A 329 8.52 10.05 -17.61
N ILE A 330 9.69 10.41 -17.10
CA ILE A 330 10.99 10.18 -17.76
C ILE A 330 11.23 8.69 -17.93
N ILE A 331 11.08 7.90 -16.85
CA ILE A 331 11.28 6.45 -16.88
C ILE A 331 10.34 5.81 -17.88
N ARG A 332 9.05 6.14 -17.86
CA ARG A 332 8.07 5.62 -18.83
C ARG A 332 8.43 6.01 -20.25
N ARG A 333 8.80 7.27 -20.51
CA ARG A 333 9.17 7.73 -21.86
C ARG A 333 10.42 7.02 -22.39
N LYS A 334 11.42 6.79 -21.55
CA LYS A 334 12.68 6.16 -21.94
C LYS A 334 12.56 4.65 -22.17
N PHE A 335 11.72 3.99 -21.38
CA PHE A 335 11.62 2.53 -21.38
C PHE A 335 10.31 1.97 -21.93
N SER A 336 9.31 2.79 -22.26
CA SER A 336 8.13 2.34 -23.01
C SER A 336 8.43 2.32 -24.49
N VAL A 337 8.08 1.22 -25.17
CA VAL A 337 8.19 1.13 -26.62
C VAL A 337 7.24 2.17 -27.24
N PRO A 338 7.67 2.94 -28.26
CA PRO A 338 6.73 3.75 -29.03
C PRO A 338 5.63 2.85 -29.56
N ARG A 339 4.36 3.15 -29.29
CA ARG A 339 3.25 2.49 -29.97
C ARG A 339 3.48 2.63 -31.48
N LYS A 340 3.72 1.53 -32.18
CA LYS A 340 3.56 1.50 -33.64
C LYS A 340 2.10 1.88 -33.88
N VAL A 341 1.87 3.10 -34.31
CA VAL A 341 0.57 3.51 -34.83
C VAL A 341 0.32 2.58 -36.03
N PRO A 342 -0.77 1.80 -36.04
CA PRO A 342 -1.11 1.03 -37.25
C PRO A 342 -1.22 2.04 -38.38
N THR A 343 -0.38 1.90 -39.39
CA THR A 343 -0.50 2.66 -40.61
C THR A 343 -1.84 2.23 -41.23
N VAL A 344 -2.85 3.05 -41.07
CA VAL A 344 -4.10 2.90 -41.81
C VAL A 344 -3.71 3.02 -43.26
N ARG A 345 -3.57 1.90 -43.98
CA ARG A 345 -3.53 1.90 -45.44
C ARG A 345 -4.77 2.65 -45.90
N ARG A 346 -4.59 3.86 -46.39
CA ARG A 346 -5.60 4.52 -47.22
C ARG A 346 -5.83 3.60 -48.39
N LEU A 347 -6.95 2.89 -48.38
CA LEU A 347 -7.48 2.29 -49.59
C LEU A 347 -7.82 3.47 -50.51
N SER A 348 -6.98 3.68 -51.52
CA SER A 348 -7.31 4.52 -52.66
C SER A 348 -8.47 3.87 -53.35
N PHE A 349 -9.66 4.43 -53.20
CA PHE A 349 -10.75 4.20 -54.15
C PHE A 349 -10.35 4.89 -55.43
N GLU A 350 -9.74 4.15 -56.37
CA GLU A 350 -9.74 4.52 -57.76
C GLU A 350 -11.13 4.21 -58.31
N SER A 351 -11.74 5.24 -58.83
CA SER A 351 -13.01 5.26 -59.55
C SER A 351 -12.92 4.39 -60.80
N VAL A 352 -13.91 3.48 -60.98
CA VAL A 352 -14.43 3.08 -62.29
C VAL A 352 -15.92 3.32 -62.28
#